data_0225a6eebac5b1a090e7b3edd5534fa1
#
_entry.id   0225a6eebac5b1a090e7b3edd5534fa1
#
_cell.length_a   1.000
_cell.length_b   1.000
_cell.length_c   1.000
_cell.angle_alpha   90.00
_cell.angle_beta   90.00
_cell.angle_gamma   90.00
#
_symmetry.space_group_name_H-M   'P 1'
#
loop_
_entity.id
_entity.type
_entity.pdbx_description
1 polymer ?
#
loop_
_entity_poly.entity_id
_entity_poly.type
_entity_poly.pdbx_seq_one_letter_code
_entity_poly.pdbx_strand_id
1 'polypeptide(L)'
;MEDRIALTNIKKKLHGQLALLSEQYQVKSLGMFGSYVRHEQSTSSDLDLLVAFNEMPGLLKFIELENYLTDLLGIKVDLVMQENLKPRIGKRILREVVPV
;
A
#
# COMPACT_ATOMS: atom_id res chain seq x y z
N MET A 1 -12.17 2.97 -17.54
CA MET A 1 -13.22 2.31 -16.75
C MET A 1 -12.70 1.15 -15.91
N GLU A 2 -11.98 0.24 -16.52
CA GLU A 2 -11.44 -0.91 -15.82
C GLU A 2 -10.47 -0.49 -14.71
N ASP A 3 -9.65 0.53 -14.95
CA ASP A 3 -8.69 1.02 -13.99
C ASP A 3 -9.37 1.56 -12.74
N ARG A 4 -10.47 2.30 -12.93
CA ARG A 4 -11.24 2.86 -11.81
C ARG A 4 -11.88 1.76 -10.99
N ILE A 5 -12.46 0.76 -11.66
CA ILE A 5 -13.08 -0.39 -11.00
C ILE A 5 -12.04 -1.18 -10.22
N ALA A 6 -10.87 -1.41 -10.83
CA ALA A 6 -9.78 -2.12 -10.19
C ALA A 6 -9.31 -1.40 -8.92
N LEU A 7 -9.13 -0.08 -9.00
CA LEU A 7 -8.69 0.71 -7.85
C LEU A 7 -9.72 0.64 -6.72
N THR A 8 -11.00 0.76 -7.05
CA THR A 8 -12.08 0.66 -6.07
C THR A 8 -12.08 -0.70 -5.39
N ASN A 9 -11.92 -1.78 -6.16
CA ASN A 9 -11.89 -3.12 -5.62
C ASN A 9 -10.66 -3.35 -4.72
N ILE A 10 -9.52 -2.86 -5.14
CA ILE A 10 -8.29 -2.92 -4.35
C ILE A 10 -8.50 -2.23 -3.01
N LYS A 11 -9.05 -1.02 -3.05
CA LYS A 11 -9.32 -0.24 -1.84
C LYS A 11 -10.26 -0.97 -0.89
N LYS A 12 -11.33 -1.59 -1.41
CA LYS A 12 -12.27 -2.35 -0.61
C LYS A 12 -11.61 -3.55 0.06
N LYS A 13 -10.80 -4.30 -0.68
CA LYS A 13 -10.10 -5.46 -0.12
C LYS A 13 -9.16 -5.05 0.99
N LEU A 14 -8.40 -3.99 0.77
CA LEU A 14 -7.47 -3.49 1.78
C LEU A 14 -8.22 -2.97 3.01
N HIS A 15 -9.28 -2.22 2.80
CA HIS A 15 -10.08 -1.69 3.91
C HIS A 15 -10.62 -2.82 4.79
N GLY A 16 -11.08 -3.89 4.18
CA GLY A 16 -11.59 -5.05 4.92
C GLY A 16 -10.52 -5.78 5.73
N GLN A 17 -9.25 -5.54 5.45
CA GLN A 17 -8.14 -6.19 6.15
C GLN A 17 -7.48 -5.30 7.21
N LEU A 18 -7.90 -4.04 7.34
CA LEU A 18 -7.22 -3.10 8.24
C LEU A 18 -7.15 -3.59 9.68
N ALA A 19 -8.23 -4.17 10.20
CA ALA A 19 -8.25 -4.67 11.57
C ALA A 19 -7.23 -5.79 11.77
N LEU A 20 -7.17 -6.73 10.83
CA LEU A 20 -6.21 -7.84 10.88
C LEU A 20 -4.78 -7.32 10.75
N LEU A 21 -4.56 -6.38 9.83
CA LEU A 21 -3.24 -5.81 9.61
C LEU A 21 -2.75 -5.03 10.84
N SER A 22 -3.64 -4.32 11.50
CA SER A 22 -3.31 -3.63 12.74
C SER A 22 -2.92 -4.61 13.83
N GLU A 23 -3.69 -5.68 13.97
CA GLU A 23 -3.47 -6.67 15.02
C GLU A 23 -2.22 -7.51 14.78
N GLN A 24 -2.03 -8.02 13.57
CA GLN A 24 -0.96 -8.96 13.28
C GLN A 24 0.35 -8.31 12.84
N TYR A 25 0.26 -7.16 12.21
CA TYR A 25 1.45 -6.50 11.64
C TYR A 25 1.70 -5.11 12.21
N GLN A 26 0.88 -4.66 13.15
CA GLN A 26 1.01 -3.34 13.76
C GLN A 26 0.86 -2.19 12.76
N VAL A 27 0.07 -2.42 11.72
CA VAL A 27 -0.19 -1.38 10.72
C VAL A 27 -1.10 -0.30 11.32
N LYS A 28 -0.63 0.94 11.28
CA LYS A 28 -1.40 2.09 11.72
C LYS A 28 -2.27 2.64 10.59
N SER A 29 -1.71 2.75 9.40
CA SER A 29 -2.43 3.26 8.24
C SER A 29 -1.83 2.74 6.95
N LEU A 30 -2.66 2.69 5.91
CA LEU A 30 -2.27 2.34 4.56
C LEU A 30 -2.83 3.36 3.59
N GLY A 31 -2.08 3.64 2.54
CA GLY A 31 -2.54 4.47 1.45
C GLY A 31 -1.98 3.97 0.14
N MET A 32 -2.67 4.26 -0.94
CA MET A 32 -2.22 3.92 -2.29
C MET A 32 -1.63 5.15 -2.95
N PHE A 33 -0.54 4.96 -3.67
CA PHE A 33 0.05 6.04 -4.46
C PHE A 33 0.67 5.46 -5.73
N GLY A 34 1.29 6.30 -6.54
CA GLY A 34 1.99 5.84 -7.73
C GLY A 34 1.08 5.66 -8.94
N SER A 35 1.52 4.82 -9.88
CA SER A 35 0.87 4.70 -11.19
C SER A 35 -0.59 4.29 -11.12
N TYR A 36 -0.97 3.41 -10.20
CA TYR A 36 -2.37 2.99 -10.07
C TYR A 36 -3.28 4.16 -9.70
N VAL A 37 -2.82 5.04 -8.82
CA VAL A 37 -3.59 6.21 -8.40
C VAL A 37 -3.70 7.23 -9.53
N ARG A 38 -2.64 7.36 -10.34
CA ARG A 38 -2.63 8.27 -11.48
C ARG A 38 -3.29 7.71 -12.73
N HIS A 39 -3.78 6.46 -12.67
CA HIS A 39 -4.36 5.75 -13.82
C HIS A 39 -3.36 5.60 -14.97
N GLU A 40 -2.10 5.36 -14.61
CA GLU A 40 -1.00 5.18 -15.57
C GLU A 40 -0.41 3.79 -15.51
N GLN A 41 -1.06 2.86 -14.80
CA GLN A 41 -0.53 1.52 -14.65
C GLN A 41 -0.58 0.73 -15.96
N SER A 42 0.40 -0.15 -16.10
CA SER A 42 0.45 -1.16 -17.16
C SER A 42 0.29 -2.55 -16.51
N THR A 43 0.30 -3.60 -17.34
CA THR A 43 0.20 -4.97 -16.85
C THR A 43 1.40 -5.36 -15.97
N SER A 44 2.51 -4.66 -16.10
CA SER A 44 3.72 -4.94 -15.32
C SER A 44 3.94 -3.95 -14.17
N SER A 45 2.99 -3.03 -13.93
CA SER A 45 3.13 -2.08 -12.83
C SER A 45 2.90 -2.74 -11.50
N ASP A 46 3.73 -2.35 -10.51
CA ASP A 46 3.50 -2.74 -9.12
C ASP A 46 2.50 -1.79 -8.48
N LEU A 47 1.77 -2.28 -7.50
CA LEU A 47 0.89 -1.43 -6.71
C LEU A 47 1.71 -0.84 -5.56
N ASP A 48 1.84 0.48 -5.55
CA ASP A 48 2.59 1.18 -4.51
C ASP A 48 1.70 1.46 -3.31
N LEU A 49 2.10 0.94 -2.15
CA LEU A 49 1.39 1.15 -0.89
C LEU A 49 2.29 1.85 0.11
N LEU A 50 1.75 2.88 0.72
CA LEU A 50 2.42 3.60 1.79
C LEU A 50 1.89 3.09 3.12
N VAL A 51 2.77 2.60 3.98
CA VAL A 51 2.39 2.04 5.27
C VAL A 51 3.01 2.82 6.41
N ALA A 52 2.23 3.07 7.45
CA ALA A 52 2.72 3.55 8.73
C ALA A 52 2.42 2.48 9.77
N PHE A 53 3.32 2.31 10.73
CA PHE A 53 3.21 1.30 11.78
C PHE A 53 3.06 1.95 13.14
N ASN A 54 2.32 1.30 14.03
CA ASN A 54 2.28 1.68 15.44
C ASN A 54 3.57 1.26 16.13
N GLU A 55 4.10 0.13 15.70
CA GLU A 55 5.37 -0.41 16.20
C GLU A 55 6.15 -0.96 15.02
N MET A 56 7.41 -0.58 14.91
CA MET A 56 8.24 -0.93 13.77
C MET A 56 8.46 -2.44 13.70
N PRO A 57 8.09 -3.10 12.61
CA PRO A 57 8.33 -4.54 12.46
C PRO A 57 9.79 -4.81 12.11
N GLY A 58 10.24 -6.02 12.38
CA GLY A 58 11.52 -6.48 11.86
C GLY A 58 11.43 -6.71 10.35
N LEU A 59 12.59 -6.90 9.73
CA LEU A 59 12.66 -7.07 8.28
C LEU A 59 11.83 -8.24 7.77
N LEU A 60 11.91 -9.39 8.44
CA LEU A 60 11.16 -10.57 8.01
C LEU A 60 9.66 -10.35 8.07
N LYS A 61 9.20 -9.68 9.13
CA LYS A 61 7.78 -9.38 9.28
C LYS A 61 7.31 -8.40 8.22
N PHE A 62 8.14 -7.44 7.86
CA PHE A 62 7.85 -6.49 6.80
C PHE A 62 7.69 -7.19 5.44
N ILE A 63 8.62 -8.09 5.12
CA ILE A 63 8.57 -8.88 3.89
C ILE A 63 7.33 -9.77 3.88
N GLU A 64 7.01 -10.38 5.00
CA GLU A 64 5.82 -11.22 5.17
C GLU A 64 4.55 -10.41 4.86
N LEU A 65 4.47 -9.19 5.39
CA LEU A 65 3.35 -8.30 5.12
C LEU A 65 3.22 -7.97 3.63
N GLU A 66 4.33 -7.64 2.99
CA GLU A 66 4.34 -7.33 1.56
C GLU A 66 3.86 -8.52 0.74
N ASN A 67 4.31 -9.72 1.07
CA ASN A 67 3.89 -10.95 0.39
C ASN A 67 2.42 -11.24 0.65
N TYR A 68 1.96 -11.03 1.88
CA TYR A 68 0.56 -11.23 2.23
C TYR A 68 -0.35 -10.33 1.38
N LEU A 69 0.02 -9.06 1.25
CA LEU A 69 -0.76 -8.11 0.46
C LEU A 69 -0.74 -8.45 -1.02
N THR A 70 0.41 -8.90 -1.52
CA THR A 70 0.52 -9.35 -2.92
C THR A 70 -0.40 -10.52 -3.19
N ASP A 71 -0.41 -11.51 -2.30
CA ASP A 71 -1.28 -12.68 -2.44
C ASP A 71 -2.75 -12.31 -2.34
N LEU A 72 -3.09 -11.42 -1.41
CA LEU A 72 -4.46 -10.97 -1.21
C LEU A 72 -5.00 -10.29 -2.46
N LEU A 73 -4.21 -9.46 -3.10
CA LEU A 73 -4.65 -8.62 -4.20
C LEU A 73 -4.41 -9.23 -5.57
N GLY A 74 -3.53 -10.23 -5.66
CA GLY A 74 -3.16 -10.81 -6.94
C GLY A 74 -2.35 -9.86 -7.82
N ILE A 75 -1.80 -8.80 -7.23
CA ILE A 75 -0.97 -7.80 -7.89
C ILE A 75 0.28 -7.64 -7.05
N LYS A 76 1.44 -7.55 -7.70
CA LYS A 76 2.67 -7.34 -6.94
C LYS A 76 2.61 -6.00 -6.21
N VAL A 77 2.82 -6.04 -4.90
CA VAL A 77 2.81 -4.87 -4.04
C VAL A 77 4.22 -4.40 -3.75
N ASP A 78 4.44 -3.11 -3.90
CA ASP A 78 5.66 -2.44 -3.47
C ASP A 78 5.32 -1.65 -2.21
N LEU A 79 5.73 -2.16 -1.06
CA LEU A 79 5.37 -1.61 0.24
C LEU A 79 6.45 -0.63 0.70
N VAL A 80 6.06 0.60 0.94
CA VAL A 80 6.99 1.67 1.33
C VAL A 80 6.61 2.19 2.72
N MET A 81 7.59 2.23 3.62
CA MET A 81 7.37 2.78 4.95
C MET A 81 7.37 4.30 4.92
N GLN A 82 6.32 4.91 5.46
CA GLN A 82 6.20 6.37 5.50
C GLN A 82 7.41 7.02 6.18
N GLU A 83 7.93 6.40 7.22
CA GLU A 83 9.05 6.92 8.00
C GLU A 83 10.36 6.97 7.22
N ASN A 84 10.47 6.16 6.16
CA ASN A 84 11.68 6.10 5.34
C ASN A 84 11.66 7.07 4.14
N LEU A 85 10.58 7.82 3.97
CA LEU A 85 10.49 8.75 2.86
C LEU A 85 11.43 9.93 3.06
N LYS A 86 12.21 10.24 2.02
CA LYS A 86 13.02 11.44 2.01
C LYS A 86 12.10 12.66 1.88
N PRO A 87 12.43 13.81 2.49
CA PRO A 87 11.50 14.94 2.54
C PRO A 87 10.91 15.37 1.21
N ARG A 88 11.72 15.46 0.17
CA ARG A 88 11.25 15.92 -1.15
C ARG A 88 10.27 14.93 -1.78
N ILE A 89 10.66 13.66 -1.79
CA ILE A 89 9.84 12.58 -2.36
C ILE A 89 8.62 12.37 -1.48
N GLY A 90 8.79 12.45 -0.16
CA GLY A 90 7.72 12.28 0.80
C GLY A 90 6.59 13.28 0.61
N LYS A 91 6.92 14.55 0.40
CA LYS A 91 5.90 15.57 0.16
C LYS A 91 5.08 15.25 -1.10
N ARG A 92 5.74 14.81 -2.15
CA ARG A 92 5.07 14.46 -3.40
C ARG A 92 4.13 13.29 -3.19
N ILE A 93 4.61 12.23 -2.54
CA ILE A 93 3.82 11.04 -2.28
C ILE A 93 2.62 11.37 -1.39
N LEU A 94 2.82 12.16 -0.34
CA LEU A 94 1.74 12.52 0.58
C LEU A 94 0.65 13.36 -0.07
N ARG A 95 0.98 14.12 -1.11
CA ARG A 95 -0.04 14.87 -1.88
C ARG A 95 -0.88 13.95 -2.76
N GLU A 96 -0.28 12.86 -3.22
CA GLU A 96 -0.90 11.94 -4.17
C GLU A 96 -1.65 10.82 -3.48
N VAL A 97 -1.26 10.45 -2.26
CA VAL A 97 -1.73 9.25 -1.60
C VAL A 97 -3.25 9.27 -1.37
N VAL A 98 -3.86 8.12 -1.66
CA VAL A 98 -5.29 7.89 -1.42
C VAL A 98 -5.38 6.95 -0.22
N PRO A 99 -5.93 7.40 0.92
CA PRO A 99 -6.08 6.53 2.08
C PRO A 99 -7.00 5.34 1.79
N VAL A 100 -6.67 4.25 2.41
CA VAL A 100 -7.49 3.02 2.29
C VAL A 100 -8.67 3.01 3.26
#